data_494a8991ee38ca88f203c741188907ad
#
_entry.id   494a8991ee38ca88f203c741188907ad
#
_cell.length_a   1.000
_cell.length_b   1.000
_cell.length_c   1.000
_cell.angle_alpha   90.00
_cell.angle_beta   90.00
_cell.angle_gamma   90.00
#
_symmetry.space_group_name_H-M   'P 1'
#
loop_
_entity.id
_entity.type
_entity.pdbx_description
1 polymer ?
#
loop_
_entity_poly.entity_id
_entity_poly.type
_entity_poly.pdbx_seq_one_letter_code
_entity_poly.pdbx_strand_id
1 'polypeptide(L)'
;MRASDGNLVITGGEVLLPDGRLVVCDICVENGKISSVGKMHNMTNEIDATGYYVVPGLIDIHTHAIGRISSDEGSLEEYARMEASRGTTTFYPTLFAPPESCIKNLKRHREETDNLRKTPQVGGFRMESPYLAETGAGVSKDLSLINTELTDKILDAGGGFIKLWDVSPELNGAPGLIRELSDMGIVCSLAHTLASIEVTRESVDAGARLITHLFDMFPLPYITDPDPGVYPAGLTDYLLIEDRVVCEIIGDGTHVHPILVEITLRCKTAEKTVFVTDANYGAGLPPGRYLPPGSWGNIEIKSCNDGVRMLDRDMELAGSALTPIDSFRNAVRLFHQDLGTASRLCSKTPAELLDLNKGEIVAGRDADILVINKDFNVKYTIVSGDVVFSE
;
A
#
# COMPACT_ATOMS: atom_id res chain seq x y z
N MET A 1 14.75 -22.56 -2.15
CA MET A 1 15.66 -22.87 -3.29
C MET A 1 15.98 -21.55 -3.96
N ARG A 2 17.21 -21.16 -4.13
CA ARG A 2 17.56 -20.01 -4.98
C ARG A 2 17.63 -20.54 -6.42
N ALA A 3 16.81 -19.98 -7.32
CA ALA A 3 17.06 -20.17 -8.75
C ALA A 3 18.41 -19.55 -9.06
N SER A 4 19.37 -20.35 -9.51
CA SER A 4 20.75 -19.91 -9.67
C SER A 4 20.95 -18.93 -10.84
N ASP A 5 19.96 -18.73 -11.69
CA ASP A 5 20.10 -17.96 -12.94
C ASP A 5 18.85 -17.11 -13.29
N GLY A 6 17.93 -16.84 -12.36
CA GLY A 6 16.69 -16.06 -12.64
C GLY A 6 15.72 -16.72 -13.63
N ASN A 7 15.88 -18.03 -13.87
CA ASN A 7 15.08 -18.81 -14.79
C ASN A 7 14.18 -19.77 -14.01
N LEU A 8 12.89 -19.72 -14.25
CA LEU A 8 11.86 -20.47 -13.52
C LEU A 8 10.71 -20.82 -14.47
N VAL A 9 10.12 -22.00 -14.30
CA VAL A 9 8.80 -22.31 -14.88
C VAL A 9 7.81 -22.60 -13.74
N ILE A 10 6.61 -22.03 -13.86
CA ILE A 10 5.47 -22.33 -12.98
C ILE A 10 4.47 -23.10 -13.84
N THR A 11 4.15 -24.34 -13.43
CA THR A 11 3.36 -25.26 -14.25
C THR A 11 2.00 -25.55 -13.61
N GLY A 12 0.99 -25.81 -14.45
CA GLY A 12 -0.30 -26.37 -14.07
C GLY A 12 -1.20 -25.50 -13.19
N GLY A 13 -0.80 -24.26 -12.90
CA GLY A 13 -1.57 -23.34 -12.08
C GLY A 13 -2.74 -22.68 -12.82
N GLU A 14 -3.79 -22.28 -12.08
CA GLU A 14 -4.85 -21.41 -12.59
C GLU A 14 -4.33 -19.96 -12.61
N VAL A 15 -3.80 -19.55 -13.76
CA VAL A 15 -3.18 -18.24 -13.98
C VAL A 15 -4.23 -17.18 -14.22
N LEU A 16 -4.19 -16.09 -13.45
CA LEU A 16 -5.04 -14.93 -13.68
C LEU A 16 -4.45 -14.08 -14.81
N LEU A 17 -5.15 -14.07 -15.95
CA LEU A 17 -4.78 -13.29 -17.11
C LEU A 17 -5.22 -11.82 -16.98
N PRO A 18 -4.65 -10.89 -17.76
CA PRO A 18 -4.99 -9.46 -17.71
C PRO A 18 -6.45 -9.12 -17.98
N ASP A 19 -7.16 -9.97 -18.68
CA ASP A 19 -8.59 -9.84 -18.97
C ASP A 19 -9.50 -10.37 -17.85
N GLY A 20 -8.93 -10.76 -16.70
CA GLY A 20 -9.63 -11.28 -15.53
C GLY A 20 -9.96 -12.77 -15.57
N ARG A 21 -9.67 -13.47 -16.67
CA ARG A 21 -9.92 -14.92 -16.79
C ARG A 21 -8.87 -15.74 -16.06
N LEU A 22 -9.30 -16.81 -15.44
CA LEU A 22 -8.42 -17.87 -14.93
C LEU A 22 -8.24 -18.94 -16.01
N VAL A 23 -6.99 -19.26 -16.32
CA VAL A 23 -6.64 -20.26 -17.33
C VAL A 23 -5.56 -21.19 -16.77
N VAL A 24 -5.77 -22.51 -16.87
CA VAL A 24 -4.72 -23.46 -16.51
C VAL A 24 -3.64 -23.41 -17.60
N CYS A 25 -2.49 -22.85 -17.28
CA CYS A 25 -1.36 -22.74 -18.19
C CYS A 25 -0.04 -22.60 -17.41
N ASP A 26 1.06 -22.57 -18.15
CA ASP A 26 2.40 -22.43 -17.59
C ASP A 26 2.91 -21.00 -17.78
N ILE A 27 3.82 -20.59 -16.90
CA ILE A 27 4.52 -19.29 -16.96
C ILE A 27 6.02 -19.60 -17.02
N CYS A 28 6.68 -19.08 -18.05
CA CYS A 28 8.15 -19.11 -18.13
C CYS A 28 8.73 -17.76 -17.71
N VAL A 29 9.75 -17.81 -16.88
CA VAL A 29 10.50 -16.65 -16.39
C VAL A 29 11.95 -16.77 -16.82
N GLU A 30 12.49 -15.72 -17.42
CA GLU A 30 13.88 -15.60 -17.83
C GLU A 30 14.43 -14.22 -17.44
N ASN A 31 15.59 -14.22 -16.79
CA ASN A 31 16.26 -12.99 -16.37
C ASN A 31 15.33 -12.06 -15.54
N GLY A 32 14.55 -12.64 -14.63
CA GLY A 32 13.65 -11.90 -13.75
C GLY A 32 12.38 -11.36 -14.40
N LYS A 33 12.12 -11.68 -15.67
CA LYS A 33 10.93 -11.25 -16.42
C LYS A 33 10.10 -12.44 -16.89
N ILE A 34 8.81 -12.23 -17.02
CA ILE A 34 7.92 -13.20 -17.66
C ILE A 34 8.28 -13.25 -19.15
N SER A 35 8.82 -14.37 -19.61
CA SER A 35 9.18 -14.56 -21.02
C SER A 35 8.00 -15.07 -21.86
N SER A 36 7.15 -15.92 -21.27
CA SER A 36 5.93 -16.39 -21.92
C SER A 36 4.87 -16.87 -20.92
N VAL A 37 3.60 -16.82 -21.37
CA VAL A 37 2.43 -17.37 -20.67
C VAL A 37 1.72 -18.30 -21.65
N GLY A 38 1.49 -19.57 -21.28
CA GLY A 38 0.85 -20.55 -22.14
C GLY A 38 1.50 -21.92 -22.07
N LYS A 39 2.08 -22.41 -23.18
CA LYS A 39 2.66 -23.74 -23.24
C LYS A 39 4.12 -23.79 -22.77
N MET A 40 4.46 -24.90 -22.12
CA MET A 40 5.71 -25.20 -21.47
C MET A 40 6.93 -25.16 -22.39
N HIS A 41 8.03 -24.64 -21.85
CA HIS A 41 9.40 -24.87 -22.31
C HIS A 41 10.14 -25.75 -21.29
N ASN A 42 11.04 -26.61 -21.74
CA ASN A 42 11.85 -27.44 -20.85
C ASN A 42 12.84 -26.56 -20.06
N MET A 43 12.53 -26.32 -18.79
CA MET A 43 13.41 -25.61 -17.85
C MET A 43 13.74 -26.51 -16.65
N THR A 44 14.88 -26.26 -16.02
CA THR A 44 15.40 -27.10 -14.91
C THR A 44 14.82 -26.73 -13.55
N ASN A 45 14.33 -25.49 -13.39
CA ASN A 45 13.71 -25.01 -12.18
C ASN A 45 12.19 -24.95 -12.38
N GLU A 46 11.45 -25.80 -11.68
CA GLU A 46 10.00 -25.92 -11.82
C GLU A 46 9.31 -25.74 -10.48
N ILE A 47 8.19 -24.99 -10.50
CA ILE A 47 7.21 -24.92 -9.43
C ILE A 47 5.91 -25.52 -9.97
N ASP A 48 5.49 -26.66 -9.41
CA ASP A 48 4.15 -27.21 -9.65
C ASP A 48 3.11 -26.42 -8.86
N ALA A 49 2.28 -25.66 -9.58
CA ALA A 49 1.18 -24.89 -9.05
C ALA A 49 -0.19 -25.54 -9.30
N THR A 50 -0.23 -26.84 -9.60
CA THR A 50 -1.49 -27.58 -9.82
C THR A 50 -2.43 -27.43 -8.63
N GLY A 51 -3.66 -26.93 -8.88
CA GLY A 51 -4.67 -26.68 -7.86
C GLY A 51 -4.55 -25.34 -7.14
N TYR A 52 -3.55 -24.52 -7.47
CA TYR A 52 -3.34 -23.18 -6.92
C TYR A 52 -3.76 -22.09 -7.92
N TYR A 53 -4.11 -20.92 -7.42
CA TYR A 53 -4.15 -19.70 -8.20
C TYR A 53 -2.73 -19.16 -8.37
N VAL A 54 -2.45 -18.65 -9.56
CA VAL A 54 -1.22 -17.90 -9.87
C VAL A 54 -1.66 -16.50 -10.27
N VAL A 55 -1.34 -15.53 -9.43
CA VAL A 55 -1.78 -14.13 -9.58
C VAL A 55 -0.58 -13.19 -9.57
N PRO A 56 -0.70 -11.94 -10.04
CA PRO A 56 0.34 -10.93 -9.84
C PRO A 56 0.68 -10.77 -8.36
N GLY A 57 1.94 -10.52 -8.06
CA GLY A 57 2.39 -10.22 -6.71
C GLY A 57 1.72 -8.95 -6.15
N LEU A 58 1.45 -8.94 -4.85
CA LEU A 58 0.77 -7.83 -4.21
C LEU A 58 1.71 -6.64 -4.01
N ILE A 59 1.16 -5.43 -4.17
CA ILE A 59 1.85 -4.15 -4.01
C ILE A 59 1.16 -3.35 -2.91
N ASP A 60 1.87 -3.07 -1.83
CA ASP A 60 1.37 -2.25 -0.74
C ASP A 60 2.08 -0.89 -0.71
N ILE A 61 1.32 0.16 -0.96
CA ILE A 61 1.85 1.53 -1.03
C ILE A 61 1.68 2.31 0.27
N HIS A 62 1.09 1.67 1.31
CA HIS A 62 0.87 2.29 2.62
C HIS A 62 0.94 1.23 3.73
N THR A 63 2.08 1.16 4.42
CA THR A 63 2.31 0.20 5.50
C THR A 63 3.35 0.73 6.49
N HIS A 64 3.02 0.77 7.79
CA HIS A 64 3.89 1.26 8.87
C HIS A 64 4.64 0.14 9.56
N ALA A 65 4.00 -1.03 9.69
CA ALA A 65 4.58 -2.16 10.40
C ALA A 65 3.95 -3.48 9.96
N ILE A 66 4.65 -4.58 10.23
CA ILE A 66 4.13 -5.93 10.14
C ILE A 66 4.66 -6.77 11.32
N GLY A 67 3.78 -7.48 12.01
CA GLY A 67 4.14 -8.21 13.21
C GLY A 67 4.66 -7.29 14.31
N ARG A 68 5.95 -7.36 14.59
CA ARG A 68 6.64 -6.54 15.59
C ARG A 68 7.71 -5.62 15.00
N ILE A 69 7.73 -5.49 13.69
CA ILE A 69 8.73 -4.72 12.94
C ILE A 69 8.02 -3.54 12.30
N SER A 70 8.60 -2.36 12.38
CA SER A 70 8.05 -1.15 11.76
C SER A 70 9.06 -0.46 10.87
N SER A 71 8.57 0.47 10.04
CA SER A 71 9.38 1.40 9.25
C SER A 71 10.26 2.29 10.12
N ASP A 72 9.83 2.59 11.33
CA ASP A 72 10.56 3.44 12.28
C ASP A 72 11.56 2.66 13.13
N GLU A 73 11.25 1.40 13.47
CA GLU A 73 12.09 0.54 14.31
C GLU A 73 12.16 -0.87 13.75
N GLY A 74 13.36 -1.34 13.45
CA GLY A 74 13.57 -2.69 12.94
C GLY A 74 14.42 -2.74 11.68
N SER A 75 14.74 -3.93 11.26
CA SER A 75 15.48 -4.20 10.02
C SER A 75 14.54 -4.21 8.83
N LEU A 76 14.88 -3.48 7.78
CA LEU A 76 14.15 -3.52 6.52
C LEU A 76 14.19 -4.92 5.86
N GLU A 77 15.27 -5.69 6.08
CA GLU A 77 15.38 -7.08 5.63
C GLU A 77 14.36 -7.99 6.33
N GLU A 78 14.16 -7.83 7.65
CA GLU A 78 13.16 -8.59 8.38
C GLU A 78 11.73 -8.17 7.97
N TYR A 79 11.52 -6.89 7.77
CA TYR A 79 10.24 -6.37 7.26
C TYR A 79 9.93 -7.00 5.89
N ALA A 80 10.85 -6.91 4.95
CA ALA A 80 10.69 -7.49 3.61
C ALA A 80 10.41 -9.00 3.65
N ARG A 81 11.05 -9.74 4.57
CA ARG A 81 10.81 -11.18 4.73
C ARG A 81 9.40 -11.47 5.25
N MET A 82 8.90 -10.67 6.18
CA MET A 82 7.54 -10.81 6.68
C MET A 82 6.52 -10.44 5.60
N GLU A 83 6.73 -9.36 4.87
CA GLU A 83 5.92 -8.95 3.72
C GLU A 83 5.86 -10.06 2.66
N ALA A 84 7.01 -10.65 2.31
CA ALA A 84 7.06 -11.77 1.38
C ALA A 84 6.21 -12.97 1.84
N SER A 85 6.20 -13.28 3.14
CA SER A 85 5.36 -14.35 3.69
C SER A 85 3.86 -14.09 3.58
N ARG A 86 3.49 -12.85 3.26
CA ARG A 86 2.11 -12.37 3.07
C ARG A 86 1.77 -12.01 1.63
N GLY A 87 2.63 -12.44 0.69
CA GLY A 87 2.39 -12.30 -0.74
C GLY A 87 2.81 -10.98 -1.35
N THR A 88 3.49 -10.13 -0.58
CA THR A 88 3.92 -8.82 -1.05
C THR A 88 5.20 -8.94 -1.86
N THR A 89 5.16 -8.48 -3.09
CA THR A 89 6.32 -8.41 -3.97
C THR A 89 6.91 -7.01 -4.09
N THR A 90 6.13 -6.01 -3.72
CA THR A 90 6.59 -4.62 -3.64
C THR A 90 5.85 -3.90 -2.51
N PHE A 91 6.59 -3.17 -1.67
CA PHE A 91 5.97 -2.35 -0.63
C PHE A 91 6.76 -1.06 -0.40
N TYR A 92 6.08 -0.10 0.21
CA TYR A 92 6.61 1.23 0.51
C TYR A 92 6.52 1.47 2.02
N PRO A 93 7.61 1.20 2.77
CA PRO A 93 7.64 1.52 4.20
C PRO A 93 7.25 2.99 4.41
N THR A 94 6.20 3.20 5.20
CA THR A 94 5.62 4.52 5.47
C THR A 94 6.16 5.07 6.76
N LEU A 95 6.83 6.23 6.69
CA LEU A 95 7.44 6.89 7.83
C LEU A 95 6.47 7.94 8.39
N PHE A 96 6.19 7.82 9.69
CA PHE A 96 5.23 8.64 10.39
C PHE A 96 5.73 9.10 11.78
N ALA A 97 7.02 9.12 11.98
CA ALA A 97 7.70 9.58 13.18
C ALA A 97 7.94 11.11 13.13
N PRO A 98 8.40 11.72 14.22
CA PRO A 98 8.89 13.10 14.20
C PRO A 98 9.97 13.31 13.13
N PRO A 99 10.06 14.51 12.52
CA PRO A 99 10.93 14.76 11.36
C PRO A 99 12.38 14.31 11.53
N GLU A 100 12.96 14.53 12.70
CA GLU A 100 14.34 14.11 12.99
C GLU A 100 14.50 12.58 12.98
N SER A 101 13.50 11.87 13.50
CA SER A 101 13.46 10.41 13.48
C SER A 101 13.25 9.89 12.06
N CYS A 102 12.37 10.51 11.27
CA CYS A 102 12.21 10.19 9.85
C CYS A 102 13.53 10.34 9.08
N ILE A 103 14.24 11.46 9.25
CA ILE A 103 15.55 11.71 8.61
C ILE A 103 16.56 10.62 8.99
N LYS A 104 16.62 10.25 10.27
CA LYS A 104 17.49 9.16 10.74
C LYS A 104 17.12 7.82 10.13
N ASN A 105 15.82 7.51 10.10
CA ASN A 105 15.32 6.23 9.57
C ASN A 105 15.50 6.13 8.05
N LEU A 106 15.25 7.20 7.30
CA LEU A 106 15.53 7.25 5.86
C LEU A 106 17.00 6.95 5.55
N LYS A 107 17.94 7.55 6.27
CA LYS A 107 19.38 7.28 6.09
C LYS A 107 19.71 5.82 6.35
N ARG A 108 19.21 5.26 7.47
CA ARG A 108 19.40 3.84 7.82
C ARG A 108 18.83 2.93 6.74
N HIS A 109 17.57 3.12 6.34
CA HIS A 109 16.92 2.29 5.34
C HIS A 109 17.60 2.39 3.97
N ARG A 110 18.11 3.56 3.60
CA ARG A 110 18.86 3.71 2.37
C ARG A 110 20.14 2.87 2.36
N GLU A 111 20.86 2.84 3.48
CA GLU A 111 22.05 1.97 3.63
C GLU A 111 21.67 0.48 3.53
N GLU A 112 20.50 0.09 4.04
CA GLU A 112 19.99 -1.28 3.90
C GLU A 112 19.53 -1.59 2.47
N THR A 113 18.93 -0.64 1.75
CA THR A 113 18.50 -0.82 0.35
C THR A 113 19.64 -0.84 -0.65
N ASP A 114 20.81 -0.29 -0.34
CA ASP A 114 22.01 -0.44 -1.17
C ASP A 114 22.38 -1.93 -1.36
N ASN A 115 21.84 -2.82 -0.51
CA ASN A 115 21.91 -4.26 -0.68
C ASN A 115 20.56 -4.83 -1.18
N LEU A 116 20.13 -4.43 -2.37
CA LEU A 116 18.85 -4.83 -2.98
C LEU A 116 18.61 -6.35 -3.06
N ARG A 117 19.65 -7.17 -2.98
CA ARG A 117 19.50 -8.64 -2.93
C ARG A 117 18.81 -9.11 -1.65
N LYS A 118 18.82 -8.32 -0.59
CA LYS A 118 18.17 -8.63 0.68
C LYS A 118 16.77 -8.05 0.79
N THR A 119 16.50 -6.93 0.09
CA THR A 119 15.25 -6.19 0.15
C THR A 119 14.70 -5.82 -1.23
N PRO A 120 14.62 -6.77 -2.19
CA PRO A 120 14.21 -6.45 -3.57
C PRO A 120 12.75 -5.98 -3.65
N GLN A 121 11.96 -6.21 -2.60
CA GLN A 121 10.57 -5.81 -2.52
C GLN A 121 10.37 -4.32 -2.17
N VAL A 122 11.40 -3.63 -1.68
CA VAL A 122 11.27 -2.21 -1.32
C VAL A 122 11.26 -1.37 -2.59
N GLY A 123 10.08 -0.82 -2.94
CA GLY A 123 9.90 0.03 -4.11
C GLY A 123 10.38 1.46 -3.91
N GLY A 124 10.50 1.88 -2.67
CA GLY A 124 10.87 3.21 -2.21
C GLY A 124 10.27 3.47 -0.84
N PHE A 125 10.31 4.72 -0.40
CA PHE A 125 9.74 5.16 0.88
C PHE A 125 8.52 6.05 0.66
N ARG A 126 7.60 6.00 1.62
CA ARG A 126 6.49 6.94 1.75
C ARG A 126 6.69 7.83 2.97
N MET A 127 6.45 9.11 2.81
CA MET A 127 6.41 10.08 3.89
C MET A 127 4.94 10.41 4.19
N GLU A 128 4.39 9.97 5.32
CA GLU A 128 3.05 10.39 5.74
C GLU A 128 3.11 11.62 6.66
N SER A 129 4.26 11.91 7.23
CA SER A 129 4.53 13.13 7.98
C SER A 129 5.68 13.91 7.33
N PRO A 130 5.98 15.16 7.70
CA PRO A 130 5.42 15.91 8.83
C PRO A 130 4.31 16.91 8.44
N TYR A 131 3.91 17.01 7.17
CA TYR A 131 3.07 18.10 6.67
C TYR A 131 1.58 17.75 6.67
N LEU A 132 1.07 17.47 7.86
CA LEU A 132 -0.33 17.16 8.10
C LEU A 132 -0.99 18.22 8.97
N ALA A 133 -2.28 18.52 8.74
CA ALA A 133 -3.07 19.45 9.54
C ALA A 133 -3.73 18.77 10.74
N GLU A 134 -4.11 17.50 10.58
CA GLU A 134 -4.76 16.70 11.60
C GLU A 134 -3.94 15.46 11.96
N THR A 135 -4.01 15.06 13.22
CA THR A 135 -3.35 13.84 13.71
C THR A 135 -4.37 12.70 13.76
N GLY A 136 -3.97 11.51 13.28
CA GLY A 136 -4.68 10.26 13.58
C GLY A 136 -4.30 9.68 14.94
N ALA A 137 -4.91 8.57 15.31
CA ALA A 137 -4.52 7.79 16.48
C ALA A 137 -3.08 7.27 16.33
N GLY A 138 -2.33 7.31 17.41
CA GLY A 138 -0.94 6.83 17.40
C GLY A 138 0.09 7.83 16.92
N VAL A 139 -0.31 8.98 16.45
CA VAL A 139 0.56 9.99 15.87
C VAL A 139 1.30 10.80 16.92
N SER A 140 2.56 11.08 16.65
CA SER A 140 3.29 12.18 17.27
C SER A 140 2.56 13.50 16.98
N LYS A 141 2.43 14.35 18.01
CA LYS A 141 1.89 15.71 17.86
C LYS A 141 2.89 16.66 17.16
N ASP A 142 4.02 16.15 16.71
CA ASP A 142 5.11 16.91 16.09
C ASP A 142 4.89 17.12 14.59
N LEU A 143 3.68 17.55 14.24
CA LEU A 143 3.37 18.01 12.90
C LEU A 143 4.05 19.36 12.63
N SER A 144 4.47 19.56 11.40
CA SER A 144 5.22 20.74 11.00
C SER A 144 4.48 21.56 9.97
N LEU A 145 4.62 22.86 10.04
CA LEU A 145 4.30 23.72 8.90
C LEU A 145 5.29 23.45 7.77
N ILE A 146 4.83 23.62 6.53
CA ILE A 146 5.69 23.45 5.36
C ILE A 146 6.90 24.37 5.46
N ASN A 147 8.08 23.78 5.36
CA ASN A 147 9.35 24.45 5.53
C ASN A 147 10.37 23.86 4.55
N THR A 148 10.89 24.70 3.64
CA THR A 148 11.82 24.29 2.59
C THR A 148 13.08 23.62 3.16
N GLU A 149 13.68 24.19 4.21
CA GLU A 149 14.90 23.62 4.82
C GLU A 149 14.66 22.20 5.35
N LEU A 150 13.49 21.96 5.97
CA LEU A 150 13.11 20.62 6.45
C LEU A 150 12.83 19.68 5.28
N THR A 151 12.12 20.16 4.24
CA THR A 151 11.86 19.39 3.02
C THR A 151 13.16 18.92 2.39
N ASP A 152 14.12 19.84 2.19
CA ASP A 152 15.43 19.52 1.62
C ASP A 152 16.18 18.48 2.44
N LYS A 153 16.18 18.60 3.77
CA LYS A 153 16.82 17.61 4.66
C LYS A 153 16.21 16.22 4.55
N ILE A 154 14.87 16.13 4.40
CA ILE A 154 14.17 14.86 4.23
C ILE A 154 14.49 14.27 2.85
N LEU A 155 14.43 15.06 1.78
CA LEU A 155 14.76 14.64 0.42
C LEU A 155 16.20 14.15 0.31
N ASP A 156 17.16 14.88 0.89
CA ASP A 156 18.58 14.48 0.96
C ASP A 156 18.77 13.15 1.71
N ALA A 157 18.07 12.98 2.84
CA ALA A 157 18.11 11.74 3.62
C ALA A 157 17.55 10.56 2.82
N GLY A 158 16.47 10.78 2.08
CA GLY A 158 15.85 9.77 1.21
C GLY A 158 16.66 9.42 -0.04
N GLY A 159 17.53 10.33 -0.50
CA GLY A 159 18.46 10.08 -1.62
C GLY A 159 17.80 9.59 -2.90
N GLY A 160 16.61 10.12 -3.23
CA GLY A 160 15.83 9.75 -4.42
C GLY A 160 14.96 8.47 -4.27
N PHE A 161 14.95 7.85 -3.08
CA PHE A 161 14.10 6.68 -2.78
C PHE A 161 12.71 7.06 -2.25
N ILE A 162 12.43 8.32 -1.88
CA ILE A 162 11.07 8.77 -1.55
C ILE A 162 10.25 8.76 -2.85
N LYS A 163 9.13 8.03 -2.86
CA LYS A 163 8.25 7.86 -4.02
C LYS A 163 6.83 8.39 -3.79
N LEU A 164 6.42 8.44 -2.51
CA LEU A 164 5.12 8.99 -2.13
C LEU A 164 5.32 9.97 -0.98
N TRP A 165 4.51 11.04 -0.95
CA TRP A 165 4.52 12.02 0.13
C TRP A 165 3.12 12.56 0.37
N ASP A 166 2.69 12.49 1.63
CA ASP A 166 1.38 12.93 2.08
C ASP A 166 1.43 14.39 2.54
N VAL A 167 0.45 15.17 2.11
CA VAL A 167 0.36 16.61 2.43
C VAL A 167 -1.11 16.96 2.68
N SER A 168 -1.38 17.68 3.77
CA SER A 168 -2.70 18.26 3.98
C SER A 168 -2.85 19.54 3.12
N PRO A 169 -3.88 19.63 2.28
CA PRO A 169 -4.03 20.70 1.30
C PRO A 169 -4.22 22.08 1.89
N GLU A 170 -4.76 22.19 3.14
CA GLU A 170 -4.98 23.45 3.85
C GLU A 170 -3.71 24.08 4.44
N LEU A 171 -2.59 23.40 4.42
CA LEU A 171 -1.33 23.97 4.90
C LEU A 171 -0.85 25.06 3.97
N ASN A 172 -0.43 26.18 4.56
CA ASN A 172 0.10 27.29 3.77
C ASN A 172 1.32 26.85 2.96
N GLY A 173 1.27 26.99 1.64
CA GLY A 173 2.30 26.57 0.71
C GLY A 173 2.12 25.15 0.16
N ALA A 174 1.07 24.40 0.53
CA ALA A 174 0.84 23.03 0.06
C ALA A 174 0.82 22.90 -1.48
N PRO A 175 0.11 23.72 -2.25
CA PRO A 175 0.15 23.63 -3.72
C PRO A 175 1.55 23.86 -4.31
N GLY A 176 2.37 24.71 -3.68
CA GLY A 176 3.77 24.95 -4.08
C GLY A 176 4.64 23.72 -3.88
N LEU A 177 4.58 23.13 -2.68
CA LEU A 177 5.31 21.91 -2.33
C LEU A 177 4.87 20.72 -3.21
N ILE A 178 3.55 20.54 -3.40
CA ILE A 178 3.01 19.45 -4.22
C ILE A 178 3.55 19.55 -5.66
N ARG A 179 3.62 20.75 -6.24
CA ARG A 179 4.19 20.94 -7.58
C ARG A 179 5.66 20.56 -7.62
N GLU A 180 6.44 21.04 -6.66
CA GLU A 180 7.87 20.74 -6.55
C GLU A 180 8.14 19.24 -6.45
N LEU A 181 7.46 18.55 -5.54
CA LEU A 181 7.59 17.11 -5.35
C LEU A 181 7.12 16.32 -6.60
N SER A 182 6.03 16.74 -7.23
CA SER A 182 5.51 16.12 -8.45
C SER A 182 6.49 16.27 -9.63
N ASP A 183 7.13 17.44 -9.77
CA ASP A 183 8.17 17.66 -10.78
C ASP A 183 9.41 16.78 -10.58
N MET A 184 9.65 16.33 -9.33
CA MET A 184 10.69 15.35 -8.98
C MET A 184 10.24 13.89 -9.20
N GLY A 185 9.00 13.65 -9.65
CA GLY A 185 8.44 12.32 -9.85
C GLY A 185 7.96 11.63 -8.58
N ILE A 186 7.73 12.39 -7.50
CA ILE A 186 7.15 11.89 -6.25
C ILE A 186 5.62 12.01 -6.37
N VAL A 187 4.91 10.92 -6.08
CA VAL A 187 3.44 10.93 -6.03
C VAL A 187 2.99 11.62 -4.75
N CYS A 188 2.39 12.82 -4.90
CA CYS A 188 1.80 13.53 -3.79
C CYS A 188 0.40 13.00 -3.49
N SER A 189 0.14 12.70 -2.22
CA SER A 189 -1.14 12.27 -1.70
C SER A 189 -1.74 13.31 -0.76
N LEU A 190 -3.05 13.48 -0.81
CA LEU A 190 -3.77 14.36 0.11
C LEU A 190 -4.25 13.52 1.30
N ALA A 191 -3.90 13.96 2.51
CA ALA A 191 -4.07 13.18 3.74
C ALA A 191 -4.49 14.06 4.93
N HIS A 192 -5.18 13.46 5.92
CA HIS A 192 -5.43 14.05 7.25
C HIS A 192 -5.91 15.51 7.18
N THR A 193 -7.06 15.74 6.53
CA THR A 193 -7.45 17.09 6.13
C THR A 193 -8.89 17.42 6.51
N LEU A 194 -9.11 18.67 6.88
CA LEU A 194 -10.43 19.32 7.00
C LEU A 194 -10.64 20.40 5.92
N ALA A 195 -9.86 20.35 4.85
CA ALA A 195 -9.91 21.35 3.78
C ALA A 195 -11.28 21.42 3.09
N SER A 196 -11.58 22.60 2.55
CA SER A 196 -12.72 22.76 1.65
C SER A 196 -12.44 22.11 0.27
N ILE A 197 -13.51 21.93 -0.51
CA ILE A 197 -13.40 21.45 -1.90
C ILE A 197 -12.48 22.34 -2.73
N GLU A 198 -12.58 23.67 -2.57
CA GLU A 198 -11.78 24.65 -3.32
C GLU A 198 -10.31 24.51 -3.03
N VAL A 199 -9.92 24.45 -1.75
CA VAL A 199 -8.52 24.29 -1.31
C VAL A 199 -7.96 22.94 -1.79
N THR A 200 -8.78 21.88 -1.70
CA THR A 200 -8.37 20.57 -2.21
C THR A 200 -8.15 20.58 -3.72
N ARG A 201 -9.03 21.25 -4.47
CA ARG A 201 -8.91 21.39 -5.93
C ARG A 201 -7.61 22.10 -6.33
N GLU A 202 -7.18 23.14 -5.61
CA GLU A 202 -5.89 23.81 -5.85
C GLU A 202 -4.70 22.85 -5.72
N SER A 203 -4.76 21.96 -4.75
CA SER A 203 -3.72 20.93 -4.54
C SER A 203 -3.75 19.84 -5.64
N VAL A 204 -4.92 19.44 -6.12
CA VAL A 204 -5.07 18.55 -7.28
C VAL A 204 -4.55 19.24 -8.55
N ASP A 205 -4.86 20.52 -8.75
CA ASP A 205 -4.36 21.32 -9.88
C ASP A 205 -2.83 21.52 -9.83
N ALA A 206 -2.25 21.47 -8.62
CA ALA A 206 -0.81 21.51 -8.42
C ALA A 206 -0.09 20.19 -8.70
N GLY A 207 -0.81 19.07 -8.81
CA GLY A 207 -0.22 17.77 -9.17
C GLY A 207 -0.47 16.63 -8.18
N ALA A 208 -1.28 16.82 -7.14
CA ALA A 208 -1.68 15.71 -6.27
C ALA A 208 -2.44 14.64 -7.08
N ARG A 209 -2.07 13.36 -6.92
CA ARG A 209 -2.61 12.25 -7.70
C ARG A 209 -3.16 11.11 -6.86
N LEU A 210 -3.03 11.18 -5.55
CA LEU A 210 -3.44 10.14 -4.62
C LEU A 210 -4.24 10.76 -3.47
N ILE A 211 -5.15 9.99 -2.90
CA ILE A 211 -5.87 10.31 -1.67
C ILE A 211 -5.56 9.21 -0.68
N THR A 212 -4.96 9.58 0.42
CA THR A 212 -4.57 8.67 1.50
C THR A 212 -5.81 8.18 2.22
N HIS A 213 -5.95 6.86 2.41
CA HIS A 213 -7.02 6.17 3.16
C HIS A 213 -8.35 6.95 3.20
N LEU A 214 -8.96 7.13 2.01
CA LEU A 214 -10.22 7.89 1.86
C LEU A 214 -11.28 7.44 2.90
N PHE A 215 -11.94 8.39 3.51
CA PHE A 215 -12.88 8.32 4.64
C PHE A 215 -12.23 8.25 6.04
N ASP A 216 -10.97 7.90 6.16
CA ASP A 216 -10.27 7.99 7.43
C ASP A 216 -9.57 9.36 7.55
N MET A 217 -9.74 10.04 8.69
CA MET A 217 -9.22 11.40 8.94
C MET A 217 -9.68 12.45 7.89
N PHE A 218 -10.90 12.31 7.39
CA PHE A 218 -11.59 13.27 6.53
C PHE A 218 -12.81 13.86 7.21
N PRO A 219 -13.22 15.10 6.87
CA PRO A 219 -14.38 15.74 7.51
C PRO A 219 -15.68 15.01 7.17
N LEU A 220 -16.52 14.86 8.17
CA LEU A 220 -17.89 14.41 7.94
C LEU A 220 -18.70 15.52 7.26
N PRO A 221 -19.54 15.22 6.26
CA PRO A 221 -20.21 16.23 5.43
C PRO A 221 -21.21 17.13 6.18
N TYR A 222 -21.52 16.86 7.44
CA TYR A 222 -22.58 17.54 8.20
C TYR A 222 -22.11 18.49 9.30
N ILE A 223 -20.82 18.82 9.38
CA ILE A 223 -20.24 19.59 10.49
C ILE A 223 -20.30 21.11 10.23
N THR A 224 -20.43 21.57 9.00
CA THR A 224 -20.56 22.99 8.68
C THR A 224 -22.05 23.37 8.64
N ASP A 225 -22.42 24.46 9.31
CA ASP A 225 -23.78 25.01 9.42
C ASP A 225 -24.41 25.22 8.00
N PRO A 226 -25.19 24.26 7.50
CA PRO A 226 -25.74 24.38 6.16
C PRO A 226 -26.90 25.35 6.16
N ASP A 227 -27.05 26.09 5.07
CA ASP A 227 -28.30 26.85 4.84
C ASP A 227 -29.51 25.94 5.01
N PRO A 228 -30.53 26.35 5.78
CA PRO A 228 -31.69 25.52 6.01
C PRO A 228 -32.33 25.01 4.71
N GLY A 229 -32.46 23.70 4.59
CA GLY A 229 -33.04 23.03 3.41
C GLY A 229 -32.05 22.76 2.26
N VAL A 230 -30.77 23.10 2.41
CA VAL A 230 -29.71 22.73 1.45
C VAL A 230 -28.99 21.48 1.91
N TYR A 231 -28.78 20.52 1.01
CA TYR A 231 -27.91 19.37 1.24
C TYR A 231 -26.51 19.71 0.71
N PRO A 232 -25.52 19.95 1.57
CA PRO A 232 -24.17 20.33 1.13
C PRO A 232 -23.42 19.13 0.56
N ALA A 233 -22.54 19.38 -0.41
CA ALA A 233 -21.52 18.39 -0.79
C ALA A 233 -20.35 18.47 0.17
N GLY A 234 -19.83 17.30 0.59
CA GLY A 234 -18.62 17.18 1.37
C GLY A 234 -17.37 16.99 0.51
N LEU A 235 -16.20 17.07 1.15
CA LEU A 235 -14.92 16.82 0.49
C LEU A 235 -14.86 15.42 -0.12
N THR A 236 -15.33 14.41 0.59
CA THR A 236 -15.38 13.03 0.11
C THR A 236 -16.24 12.85 -1.14
N ASP A 237 -17.35 13.59 -1.25
CA ASP A 237 -18.20 13.57 -2.44
C ASP A 237 -17.44 14.11 -3.68
N TYR A 238 -16.70 15.20 -3.50
CA TYR A 238 -15.83 15.74 -4.55
C TYR A 238 -14.75 14.76 -4.96
N LEU A 239 -14.03 14.15 -4.00
CA LEU A 239 -12.95 13.23 -4.28
C LEU A 239 -13.43 11.97 -5.03
N LEU A 240 -14.65 11.51 -4.76
CA LEU A 240 -15.25 10.37 -5.47
C LEU A 240 -15.51 10.65 -6.96
N ILE A 241 -15.67 11.91 -7.38
CA ILE A 241 -15.90 12.28 -8.78
C ILE A 241 -14.69 12.95 -9.45
N GLU A 242 -13.59 13.19 -8.73
CA GLU A 242 -12.38 13.79 -9.27
C GLU A 242 -11.51 12.72 -9.97
N ASP A 243 -11.56 12.64 -11.30
CA ASP A 243 -10.92 11.59 -12.09
C ASP A 243 -9.38 11.62 -12.09
N ARG A 244 -8.77 12.73 -11.69
CA ARG A 244 -7.31 12.90 -11.70
C ARG A 244 -6.61 12.19 -10.54
N VAL A 245 -7.34 11.84 -9.49
CA VAL A 245 -6.79 11.21 -8.29
C VAL A 245 -7.21 9.75 -8.16
N VAL A 246 -6.30 8.94 -7.65
CA VAL A 246 -6.53 7.58 -7.19
C VAL A 246 -6.89 7.64 -5.70
N CYS A 247 -7.78 6.79 -5.23
CA CYS A 247 -8.19 6.73 -3.82
C CYS A 247 -7.66 5.46 -3.16
N GLU A 248 -6.97 5.60 -2.03
CA GLU A 248 -6.66 4.47 -1.16
C GLU A 248 -7.87 4.13 -0.30
N ILE A 249 -8.05 2.84 -0.05
CA ILE A 249 -9.04 2.28 0.88
C ILE A 249 -8.34 1.27 1.78
N ILE A 250 -8.49 1.41 3.10
CA ILE A 250 -8.09 0.38 4.05
C ILE A 250 -9.09 -0.78 3.91
N GLY A 251 -8.60 -1.92 3.44
CA GLY A 251 -9.44 -3.04 3.00
C GLY A 251 -9.95 -3.95 4.13
N ASP A 252 -10.15 -3.46 5.37
CA ASP A 252 -10.56 -4.28 6.51
C ASP A 252 -12.08 -4.32 6.77
N GLY A 253 -12.85 -3.37 6.20
CA GLY A 253 -14.29 -3.24 6.41
C GLY A 253 -14.67 -2.66 7.78
N THR A 254 -13.68 -2.22 8.56
CA THR A 254 -13.84 -1.58 9.88
C THR A 254 -13.52 -0.09 9.81
N HIS A 255 -12.37 0.30 9.25
CA HIS A 255 -12.07 1.71 8.97
C HIS A 255 -13.06 2.30 7.98
N VAL A 256 -13.38 1.54 6.94
CA VAL A 256 -14.33 1.97 5.91
C VAL A 256 -15.48 0.97 5.83
N HIS A 257 -16.69 1.44 6.09
CA HIS A 257 -17.88 0.59 6.00
C HIS A 257 -18.03 0.01 4.58
N PRO A 258 -18.39 -1.29 4.40
CA PRO A 258 -18.47 -1.92 3.08
C PRO A 258 -19.31 -1.20 2.04
N ILE A 259 -20.37 -0.49 2.46
CA ILE A 259 -21.20 0.36 1.56
C ILE A 259 -20.35 1.50 0.96
N LEU A 260 -19.45 2.12 1.75
CA LEU A 260 -18.59 3.20 1.23
C LEU A 260 -17.55 2.66 0.27
N VAL A 261 -17.03 1.46 0.51
CA VAL A 261 -16.15 0.75 -0.45
C VAL A 261 -16.90 0.50 -1.77
N GLU A 262 -18.14 0.02 -1.71
CA GLU A 262 -18.98 -0.18 -2.89
C GLU A 262 -19.24 1.12 -3.64
N ILE A 263 -19.56 2.21 -2.94
CA ILE A 263 -19.75 3.55 -3.53
C ILE A 263 -18.45 3.98 -4.23
N THR A 264 -17.31 3.83 -3.57
CA THR A 264 -16.01 4.17 -4.15
C THR A 264 -15.76 3.39 -5.44
N LEU A 265 -15.95 2.08 -5.43
CA LEU A 265 -15.75 1.25 -6.61
C LEU A 265 -16.72 1.56 -7.76
N ARG A 266 -17.93 2.04 -7.46
CA ARG A 266 -18.88 2.50 -8.49
C ARG A 266 -18.53 3.86 -9.07
N CYS A 267 -17.95 4.77 -8.27
CA CYS A 267 -17.58 6.11 -8.72
C CYS A 267 -16.19 6.14 -9.37
N LYS A 268 -15.21 5.51 -8.73
CA LYS A 268 -13.80 5.55 -9.12
C LYS A 268 -13.39 4.36 -9.98
N THR A 269 -14.13 3.26 -9.95
CA THR A 269 -13.76 1.96 -10.49
C THR A 269 -12.45 1.39 -9.88
N ALA A 270 -12.08 0.18 -10.24
CA ALA A 270 -10.84 -0.42 -9.73
C ALA A 270 -9.57 0.21 -10.34
N GLU A 271 -9.71 0.94 -11.44
CA GLU A 271 -8.63 1.69 -12.11
C GLU A 271 -8.17 2.92 -11.32
N LYS A 272 -9.02 3.41 -10.42
CA LYS A 272 -8.78 4.60 -9.60
C LYS A 272 -8.93 4.33 -8.10
N THR A 273 -8.89 3.06 -7.71
CA THR A 273 -8.94 2.63 -6.32
C THR A 273 -7.79 1.67 -6.02
N VAL A 274 -7.10 1.87 -4.91
CA VAL A 274 -6.05 1.00 -4.40
C VAL A 274 -6.46 0.50 -3.03
N PHE A 275 -6.39 -0.80 -2.79
CA PHE A 275 -6.48 -1.35 -1.46
C PHE A 275 -5.10 -1.33 -0.82
N VAL A 276 -4.99 -0.63 0.28
CA VAL A 276 -3.78 -0.56 1.12
C VAL A 276 -4.03 -1.31 2.43
N THR A 277 -2.97 -1.65 3.12
CA THR A 277 -3.13 -2.19 4.46
C THR A 277 -3.23 -1.09 5.50
N ASP A 278 -2.45 -0.04 5.39
CA ASP A 278 -2.21 0.88 6.50
C ASP A 278 -1.87 0.07 7.76
N ALA A 279 -1.07 -0.98 7.56
CA ALA A 279 -0.74 -1.96 8.58
C ALA A 279 0.11 -1.34 9.67
N ASN A 280 -0.19 -1.69 10.91
CA ASN A 280 0.54 -1.22 12.06
C ASN A 280 1.07 -2.40 12.91
N TYR A 281 1.72 -2.11 14.03
CA TYR A 281 2.18 -3.14 14.96
C TYR A 281 1.10 -4.18 15.23
N GLY A 282 1.46 -5.45 15.12
CA GLY A 282 0.56 -6.56 15.33
C GLY A 282 -0.11 -7.09 14.08
N ALA A 283 -0.04 -6.39 12.93
CA ALA A 283 -0.58 -6.89 11.67
C ALA A 283 -0.04 -8.29 11.36
N GLY A 284 -0.93 -9.24 11.07
CA GLY A 284 -0.58 -10.64 10.83
C GLY A 284 -0.20 -11.46 12.06
N LEU A 285 -0.20 -10.90 13.27
CA LEU A 285 -0.08 -11.67 14.51
C LEU A 285 -1.43 -12.32 14.90
N PRO A 286 -1.41 -13.41 15.69
CA PRO A 286 -2.62 -13.98 16.25
C PRO A 286 -3.42 -12.96 17.09
N PRO A 287 -4.74 -13.16 17.26
CA PRO A 287 -5.52 -12.36 18.20
C PRO A 287 -4.89 -12.34 19.60
N GLY A 288 -4.81 -11.15 20.20
CA GLY A 288 -4.16 -10.98 21.51
C GLY A 288 -3.88 -9.53 21.85
N ARG A 289 -3.24 -9.37 23.02
CA ARG A 289 -2.75 -8.07 23.50
C ARG A 289 -1.24 -8.00 23.37
N TYR A 290 -0.75 -6.88 22.90
CA TYR A 290 0.66 -6.68 22.62
C TYR A 290 1.12 -5.35 23.17
N LEU A 291 2.41 -5.22 23.44
CA LEU A 291 3.07 -3.99 23.79
C LEU A 291 4.10 -3.66 22.70
N PRO A 292 3.75 -2.80 21.72
CA PRO A 292 4.70 -2.30 20.75
C PRO A 292 5.83 -1.51 21.40
N PRO A 293 6.99 -1.37 20.75
CA PRO A 293 8.04 -0.49 21.21
C PRO A 293 7.63 0.98 21.17
N GLY A 294 8.39 1.84 21.86
CA GLY A 294 8.15 3.28 21.88
C GLY A 294 6.95 3.72 22.73
N SER A 295 6.27 4.76 22.29
CA SER A 295 5.18 5.42 23.03
C SER A 295 3.76 4.93 22.65
N TRP A 296 3.65 3.84 21.92
CA TRP A 296 2.37 3.31 21.43
C TRP A 296 1.40 2.88 22.55
N GLY A 297 1.91 2.39 23.70
CA GLY A 297 1.10 1.79 24.75
C GLY A 297 0.61 0.39 24.38
N ASN A 298 -0.37 -0.12 25.14
CA ASN A 298 -0.91 -1.45 24.93
C ASN A 298 -1.92 -1.47 23.76
N ILE A 299 -1.79 -2.45 22.89
CA ILE A 299 -2.73 -2.67 21.78
C ILE A 299 -3.45 -4.00 21.91
N GLU A 300 -4.64 -4.10 21.32
CA GLU A 300 -5.40 -5.34 21.17
C GLU A 300 -5.72 -5.57 19.69
N ILE A 301 -5.57 -6.82 19.27
CA ILE A 301 -5.99 -7.32 17.97
C ILE A 301 -6.96 -8.44 18.21
N LYS A 302 -8.18 -8.35 17.69
CA LYS A 302 -9.20 -9.42 17.78
C LYS A 302 -9.24 -10.26 16.51
N SER A 303 -9.04 -9.60 15.36
CA SER A 303 -8.90 -10.23 14.05
C SER A 303 -8.18 -9.27 13.11
N CYS A 304 -7.76 -9.74 11.93
CA CYS A 304 -7.19 -8.85 10.91
C CYS A 304 -8.18 -7.76 10.46
N ASN A 305 -9.49 -8.00 10.58
CA ASN A 305 -10.54 -7.06 10.16
C ASN A 305 -11.04 -6.13 11.28
N ASP A 306 -10.53 -6.20 12.51
CA ASP A 306 -10.96 -5.31 13.62
C ASP A 306 -10.01 -4.11 13.80
N GLY A 307 -8.94 -4.03 13.01
CA GLY A 307 -7.91 -3.01 13.15
C GLY A 307 -7.02 -3.21 14.38
N VAL A 308 -6.09 -2.31 14.58
CA VAL A 308 -5.27 -2.24 15.78
C VAL A 308 -5.94 -1.30 16.78
N ARG A 309 -6.29 -1.80 17.98
CA ARG A 309 -7.01 -1.05 19.01
C ARG A 309 -6.07 -0.62 20.12
N MET A 310 -5.99 0.68 20.41
CA MET A 310 -5.19 1.23 21.49
C MET A 310 -5.95 1.13 22.82
N LEU A 311 -5.50 0.23 23.71
CA LEU A 311 -6.18 -0.01 25.01
C LEU A 311 -6.12 1.20 25.94
N ASP A 312 -5.06 2.00 25.84
CA ASP A 312 -4.83 3.17 26.68
C ASP A 312 -5.50 4.45 26.12
N ARG A 313 -6.25 4.32 25.00
CA ARG A 313 -6.97 5.41 24.31
C ARG A 313 -8.39 5.00 23.90
N ASP A 314 -9.19 4.54 24.83
CA ASP A 314 -10.61 4.18 24.63
C ASP A 314 -10.88 3.28 23.42
N MET A 315 -9.96 2.35 23.11
CA MET A 315 -10.04 1.43 21.96
C MET A 315 -10.02 2.13 20.60
N GLU A 316 -9.43 3.32 20.52
CA GLU A 316 -9.22 4.04 19.27
C GLU A 316 -8.45 3.19 18.26
N LEU A 317 -8.81 3.29 16.98
CA LEU A 317 -8.10 2.62 15.89
C LEU A 317 -6.77 3.34 15.61
N ALA A 318 -5.72 2.56 15.38
CA ALA A 318 -4.38 3.05 15.06
C ALA A 318 -3.80 2.25 13.89
N GLY A 319 -4.31 2.49 12.70
CA GLY A 319 -4.06 1.69 11.52
C GLY A 319 -4.68 0.30 11.59
N SER A 320 -4.42 -0.52 10.60
CA SER A 320 -5.03 -1.84 10.46
C SER A 320 -4.15 -2.98 11.00
N ALA A 321 -4.79 -4.12 11.21
CA ALA A 321 -4.13 -5.40 11.48
C ALA A 321 -4.02 -6.28 10.22
N LEU A 322 -4.31 -5.73 9.04
CA LEU A 322 -4.26 -6.41 7.76
C LEU A 322 -2.82 -6.75 7.35
N THR A 323 -2.70 -7.85 6.66
CA THR A 323 -1.57 -8.08 5.76
C THR A 323 -2.04 -7.95 4.31
N PRO A 324 -1.15 -7.75 3.31
CA PRO A 324 -1.57 -7.59 1.91
C PRO A 324 -2.43 -8.73 1.39
N ILE A 325 -2.15 -9.99 1.78
CA ILE A 325 -3.01 -11.12 1.41
C ILE A 325 -4.39 -11.07 2.07
N ASP A 326 -4.51 -10.45 3.25
CA ASP A 326 -5.81 -10.24 3.90
C ASP A 326 -6.64 -9.20 3.13
N SER A 327 -6.02 -8.10 2.68
CA SER A 327 -6.68 -7.10 1.80
C SER A 327 -7.16 -7.74 0.50
N PHE A 328 -6.34 -8.55 -0.15
CA PHE A 328 -6.71 -9.28 -1.36
C PHE A 328 -7.86 -10.27 -1.10
N ARG A 329 -7.80 -11.03 -0.02
CA ARG A 329 -8.87 -11.95 0.41
C ARG A 329 -10.17 -11.20 0.69
N ASN A 330 -10.09 -10.05 1.37
CA ASN A 330 -11.23 -9.20 1.70
C ASN A 330 -11.86 -8.61 0.44
N ALA A 331 -11.08 -8.21 -0.56
CA ALA A 331 -11.62 -7.78 -1.84
C ALA A 331 -12.58 -8.84 -2.42
N VAL A 332 -12.19 -10.12 -2.37
CA VAL A 332 -13.02 -11.21 -2.89
C VAL A 332 -14.15 -11.61 -1.93
N ARG A 333 -13.84 -11.86 -0.66
CA ARG A 333 -14.78 -12.48 0.29
C ARG A 333 -15.68 -11.49 1.01
N LEU A 334 -15.16 -10.31 1.36
CA LEU A 334 -15.89 -9.29 2.12
C LEU A 334 -16.58 -8.29 1.20
N PHE A 335 -15.87 -7.83 0.16
CA PHE A 335 -16.39 -6.84 -0.79
C PHE A 335 -16.92 -7.44 -2.09
N HIS A 336 -16.97 -8.79 -2.21
CA HIS A 336 -17.59 -9.54 -3.29
C HIS A 336 -17.08 -9.19 -4.68
N GLN A 337 -15.81 -8.82 -4.80
CA GLN A 337 -15.17 -8.57 -6.08
C GLN A 337 -14.67 -9.88 -6.71
N ASP A 338 -14.62 -9.95 -8.03
CA ASP A 338 -13.94 -11.05 -8.71
C ASP A 338 -12.42 -10.97 -8.55
N LEU A 339 -11.70 -12.06 -8.84
CA LEU A 339 -10.24 -12.13 -8.71
C LEU A 339 -9.51 -11.11 -9.58
N GLY A 340 -10.04 -10.79 -10.77
CA GLY A 340 -9.46 -9.79 -11.65
C GLY A 340 -9.52 -8.40 -11.04
N THR A 341 -10.67 -8.03 -10.50
CA THR A 341 -10.88 -6.77 -9.78
C THR A 341 -10.01 -6.71 -8.50
N ALA A 342 -9.97 -7.79 -7.71
CA ALA A 342 -9.12 -7.85 -6.51
C ALA A 342 -7.63 -7.67 -6.85
N SER A 343 -7.16 -8.35 -7.91
CA SER A 343 -5.79 -8.19 -8.41
C SER A 343 -5.51 -6.77 -8.91
N ARG A 344 -6.48 -6.13 -9.56
CA ARG A 344 -6.33 -4.74 -9.98
C ARG A 344 -6.16 -3.82 -8.78
N LEU A 345 -7.00 -3.94 -7.75
CA LEU A 345 -6.96 -3.13 -6.53
C LEU A 345 -5.65 -3.27 -5.74
N CYS A 346 -5.09 -4.49 -5.69
CA CYS A 346 -3.94 -4.82 -4.85
C CYS A 346 -2.61 -4.98 -5.62
N SER A 347 -2.63 -4.87 -6.96
CA SER A 347 -1.42 -5.09 -7.78
C SER A 347 -1.34 -4.13 -8.96
N LYS A 348 -2.31 -4.14 -9.88
CA LYS A 348 -2.20 -3.41 -11.14
C LYS A 348 -2.34 -1.90 -10.96
N THR A 349 -3.35 -1.44 -10.25
CA THR A 349 -3.59 0.00 -10.04
C THR A 349 -2.45 0.67 -9.27
N PRO A 350 -1.92 0.11 -8.16
CA PRO A 350 -0.73 0.68 -7.53
C PRO A 350 0.51 0.62 -8.43
N ALA A 351 0.66 -0.41 -9.29
CA ALA A 351 1.76 -0.44 -10.25
C ALA A 351 1.64 0.67 -11.31
N GLU A 352 0.43 0.91 -11.84
CA GLU A 352 0.16 1.98 -12.80
C GLU A 352 0.37 3.36 -12.19
N LEU A 353 -0.04 3.57 -10.93
CA LEU A 353 0.15 4.84 -10.20
C LEU A 353 1.64 5.20 -10.07
N LEU A 354 2.50 4.21 -9.87
CA LEU A 354 3.93 4.36 -9.58
C LEU A 354 4.83 4.04 -10.80
N ASP A 355 4.23 3.86 -11.98
CA ASP A 355 4.93 3.53 -13.24
C ASP A 355 5.85 2.30 -13.12
N LEU A 356 5.38 1.24 -12.46
CA LEU A 356 6.12 0.00 -12.27
C LEU A 356 5.83 -0.99 -13.40
N ASN A 357 6.87 -1.71 -13.85
CA ASN A 357 6.73 -2.75 -14.88
C ASN A 357 6.20 -4.09 -14.32
N LYS A 358 5.17 -4.07 -13.48
CA LYS A 358 4.60 -5.24 -12.78
C LYS A 358 3.07 -5.13 -12.64
N GLY A 359 2.47 -5.96 -11.81
CA GLY A 359 1.02 -5.93 -11.53
C GLY A 359 0.16 -6.73 -12.50
N GLU A 360 0.74 -7.39 -13.51
CA GLU A 360 0.05 -8.27 -14.44
C GLU A 360 0.94 -9.45 -14.85
N ILE A 361 0.33 -10.61 -15.14
CA ILE A 361 1.05 -11.78 -15.66
C ILE A 361 1.03 -11.72 -17.20
N VAL A 362 2.00 -11.02 -17.77
CA VAL A 362 2.17 -10.78 -19.21
C VAL A 362 3.64 -10.83 -19.57
N ALA A 363 3.95 -11.38 -20.75
CA ALA A 363 5.32 -11.38 -21.26
C ALA A 363 5.93 -9.97 -21.31
N GLY A 364 7.16 -9.82 -20.83
CA GLY A 364 7.89 -8.56 -20.72
C GLY A 364 7.75 -7.84 -19.39
N ARG A 365 6.75 -8.19 -18.55
CA ARG A 365 6.64 -7.68 -17.18
C ARG A 365 7.67 -8.35 -16.26
N ASP A 366 8.00 -7.69 -15.17
CA ASP A 366 8.82 -8.27 -14.11
C ASP A 366 8.09 -9.47 -13.53
N ALA A 367 8.83 -10.53 -13.22
CA ALA A 367 8.25 -11.77 -12.73
C ALA A 367 7.98 -11.69 -11.22
N ASP A 368 7.09 -10.77 -10.86
CA ASP A 368 6.52 -10.60 -9.52
C ASP A 368 5.21 -11.38 -9.47
N ILE A 369 5.26 -12.58 -8.89
CA ILE A 369 4.20 -13.59 -8.99
C ILE A 369 3.91 -14.16 -7.61
N LEU A 370 2.62 -14.38 -7.35
CA LEU A 370 2.12 -15.00 -6.14
C LEU A 370 1.40 -16.31 -6.48
N VAL A 371 1.75 -17.39 -5.79
CA VAL A 371 1.03 -18.68 -5.84
C VAL A 371 0.28 -18.86 -4.53
N ILE A 372 -1.05 -18.96 -4.60
CA ILE A 372 -1.94 -19.06 -3.43
C ILE A 372 -2.93 -20.22 -3.58
N ASN A 373 -3.31 -20.81 -2.47
CA ASN A 373 -4.38 -21.81 -2.49
C ASN A 373 -5.78 -21.17 -2.60
N LYS A 374 -6.82 -21.99 -2.70
CA LYS A 374 -8.22 -21.53 -2.82
C LYS A 374 -8.75 -20.80 -1.57
N ASP A 375 -8.03 -20.90 -0.44
CA ASP A 375 -8.30 -20.17 0.80
C ASP A 375 -7.46 -18.90 0.95
N PHE A 376 -6.72 -18.53 -0.10
CA PHE A 376 -5.84 -17.36 -0.14
C PHE A 376 -4.63 -17.47 0.83
N ASN A 377 -4.16 -18.68 1.14
CA ASN A 377 -2.90 -18.86 1.84
C ASN A 377 -1.76 -18.84 0.82
N VAL A 378 -0.70 -18.12 1.18
CA VAL A 378 0.48 -17.96 0.30
C VAL A 378 1.28 -19.25 0.29
N LYS A 379 1.56 -19.76 -0.92
CA LYS A 379 2.44 -20.91 -1.13
C LYS A 379 3.82 -20.48 -1.59
N TYR A 380 3.89 -19.59 -2.57
CA TYR A 380 5.14 -18.99 -3.04
C TYR A 380 4.94 -17.51 -3.29
N THR A 381 5.95 -16.72 -2.91
CA THR A 381 6.12 -15.33 -3.34
C THR A 381 7.40 -15.24 -4.15
N ILE A 382 7.27 -14.73 -5.36
CA ILE A 382 8.34 -14.65 -6.35
C ILE A 382 8.53 -13.17 -6.72
N VAL A 383 9.76 -12.69 -6.62
CA VAL A 383 10.13 -11.29 -6.92
C VAL A 383 11.24 -11.32 -7.97
N SER A 384 10.98 -10.70 -9.11
CA SER A 384 11.90 -10.70 -10.25
C SER A 384 12.43 -12.10 -10.57
N GLY A 385 11.55 -13.11 -10.52
CA GLY A 385 11.88 -14.50 -10.79
C GLY A 385 12.55 -15.28 -9.66
N ASP A 386 12.93 -14.63 -8.57
CA ASP A 386 13.50 -15.29 -7.39
C ASP A 386 12.40 -15.66 -6.38
N VAL A 387 12.41 -16.91 -5.88
CA VAL A 387 11.52 -17.33 -4.80
C VAL A 387 12.02 -16.72 -3.49
N VAL A 388 11.31 -15.70 -2.98
CA VAL A 388 11.65 -15.02 -1.73
C VAL A 388 10.92 -15.60 -0.52
N PHE A 389 9.81 -16.32 -0.75
CA PHE A 389 9.09 -17.08 0.27
C PHE A 389 8.52 -18.37 -0.31
N SER A 390 8.57 -19.45 0.48
CA SER A 390 7.87 -20.73 0.22
C SER A 390 7.36 -21.32 1.54
N GLU A 391 6.07 -21.74 1.56
CA GLU A 391 5.47 -22.49 2.67
C GLU A 391 5.97 -23.93 2.71
#